data_cc04b5aabfe7a4be046cdc5ad41fff4e
#
_entry.id   cc04b5aabfe7a4be046cdc5ad41fff4e
#
_cell.length_a   1.000
_cell.length_b   1.000
_cell.length_c   1.000
_cell.angle_alpha   90.00
_cell.angle_beta   90.00
_cell.angle_gamma   90.00
#
_symmetry.space_group_name_H-M   'P 1'
#
loop_
_entity.id
_entity.type
_entity.pdbx_description
1 polymer ?
#
loop_
_entity_poly.entity_id
_entity_poly.type
_entity_poly.pdbx_seq_one_letter_code
_entity_poly.pdbx_strand_id
1 'polypeptide(L)'
;MKSSSKKRILRMVILDLCAFCVLAYLVCAQVFRFFPFKPVDISAGMTVLATPTPVAATPTPAPTDTPKPTDTPQPTDVPTAAASSETTETQPTDTPVPTDTPEPTPEPTPEPSGLLKGKYAEKFTSGEVVSDETTYRSEDIAIELSKKTGYVCGKCGHTAENSGTCPFCGAEIGSRKADKVTYTVADIYIQDISSFRTAYGEQKKVKDMCTENGGLLAINGDMYVTSLDNKHGWFVRNGVEIMRYAKFSSDLCILYADGTMETIESKTPDTDAIYAKYPQQIWYFGPALLGPDGSAKEQFTIGRNVANNNPRSAIGYYEPGHYCFLTVDGRGDERGISMAELSLLCADMGMTAAYNMDGGASSCMYFAGKNYGQNGRGTTDILYITEPAKEN
;
A
#
# COMPACT_ATOMS: atom_id res chain seq x y z
N MET A 1 -64.57 -1.06 -35.35
CA MET A 1 -64.80 -0.99 -33.89
C MET A 1 -63.64 -1.47 -33.01
N LYS A 2 -62.66 -2.24 -33.47
CA LYS A 2 -61.54 -2.73 -32.64
C LYS A 2 -60.42 -1.69 -32.29
N SER A 3 -60.29 -0.56 -33.03
CA SER A 3 -59.23 0.45 -32.82
C SER A 3 -59.52 1.40 -31.64
N SER A 4 -60.79 1.70 -31.36
CA SER A 4 -61.18 2.64 -30.29
C SER A 4 -60.94 2.04 -28.88
N SER A 5 -61.18 0.74 -28.72
CA SER A 5 -60.97 0.04 -27.46
C SER A 5 -59.49 -0.03 -27.04
N LYS A 6 -58.57 -0.30 -27.99
CA LYS A 6 -57.15 -0.32 -27.72
C LYS A 6 -56.58 1.04 -27.29
N LYS A 7 -57.04 2.14 -27.90
CA LYS A 7 -56.68 3.49 -27.52
C LYS A 7 -57.19 3.87 -26.12
N ARG A 8 -58.37 3.36 -25.73
CA ARG A 8 -58.92 3.61 -24.40
C ARG A 8 -58.18 2.86 -23.32
N ILE A 9 -57.80 1.61 -23.55
CA ILE A 9 -56.97 0.81 -22.65
C ILE A 9 -55.59 1.43 -22.50
N LEU A 10 -54.94 1.83 -23.58
CA LEU A 10 -53.61 2.48 -23.53
C LEU A 10 -53.66 3.77 -22.71
N ARG A 11 -54.72 4.61 -22.86
CA ARG A 11 -54.88 5.82 -22.05
C ARG A 11 -55.05 5.53 -20.56
N MET A 12 -55.80 4.48 -20.20
CA MET A 12 -55.97 4.05 -18.81
C MET A 12 -54.64 3.59 -18.21
N VAL A 13 -53.87 2.77 -18.92
CA VAL A 13 -52.53 2.30 -18.46
C VAL A 13 -51.55 3.47 -18.27
N ILE A 14 -51.57 4.45 -19.17
CA ILE A 14 -50.72 5.64 -19.05
C ILE A 14 -51.14 6.47 -17.81
N LEU A 15 -52.44 6.66 -17.58
CA LEU A 15 -52.96 7.39 -16.41
C LEU A 15 -52.61 6.69 -15.11
N ASP A 16 -52.72 5.36 -15.05
CA ASP A 16 -52.36 4.58 -13.87
C ASP A 16 -50.83 4.65 -13.61
N LEU A 17 -50.03 4.58 -14.66
CA LEU A 17 -48.56 4.74 -14.53
C LEU A 17 -48.16 6.13 -14.02
N CYS A 18 -48.80 7.20 -14.55
CA CYS A 18 -48.59 8.56 -14.08
C CYS A 18 -49.02 8.73 -12.61
N ALA A 19 -50.17 8.16 -12.22
CA ALA A 19 -50.63 8.19 -10.83
C ALA A 19 -49.67 7.49 -9.89
N PHE A 20 -49.15 6.32 -10.33
CA PHE A 20 -48.14 5.59 -9.54
C PHE A 20 -46.82 6.38 -9.39
N CYS A 21 -46.35 7.02 -10.45
CA CYS A 21 -45.13 7.87 -10.38
C CYS A 21 -45.34 9.08 -9.44
N VAL A 22 -46.50 9.73 -9.48
CA VAL A 22 -46.84 10.84 -8.57
C VAL A 22 -46.92 10.36 -7.13
N LEU A 23 -47.53 9.20 -6.87
CA LEU A 23 -47.58 8.63 -5.53
C LEU A 23 -46.19 8.25 -5.02
N ALA A 24 -45.38 7.61 -5.84
CA ALA A 24 -43.97 7.30 -5.50
C ALA A 24 -43.19 8.56 -5.19
N TYR A 25 -43.32 9.62 -5.99
CA TYR A 25 -42.70 10.91 -5.72
C TYR A 25 -43.12 11.52 -4.38
N LEU A 26 -44.43 11.51 -4.09
CA LEU A 26 -44.96 12.03 -2.83
C LEU A 26 -44.47 11.23 -1.62
N VAL A 27 -44.37 9.91 -1.73
CA VAL A 27 -43.81 9.04 -0.69
C VAL A 27 -42.34 9.35 -0.48
N CYS A 28 -41.55 9.44 -1.54
CA CYS A 28 -40.12 9.85 -1.45
C CYS A 28 -40.00 11.24 -0.85
N ALA A 29 -40.79 12.21 -1.28
CA ALA A 29 -40.76 13.57 -0.74
C ALA A 29 -41.09 13.62 0.76
N GLN A 30 -42.03 12.79 1.24
CA GLN A 30 -42.32 12.67 2.67
C GLN A 30 -41.16 12.00 3.43
N VAL A 31 -40.58 10.94 2.88
CA VAL A 31 -39.42 10.27 3.48
C VAL A 31 -38.24 11.28 3.64
N PHE A 32 -37.92 12.04 2.60
CA PHE A 32 -36.88 13.09 2.68
C PHE A 32 -37.24 14.23 3.63
N ARG A 33 -38.52 14.52 3.85
CA ARG A 33 -38.97 15.55 4.80
C ARG A 33 -38.84 15.09 6.26
N PHE A 34 -39.09 13.81 6.55
CA PHE A 34 -38.98 13.24 7.90
C PHE A 34 -37.57 12.75 8.23
N PHE A 35 -36.77 12.40 7.20
CA PHE A 35 -35.38 12.02 7.33
C PHE A 35 -34.53 12.95 6.46
N PRO A 36 -34.37 14.22 6.82
CA PRO A 36 -33.49 15.12 6.08
C PRO A 36 -32.08 14.56 6.10
N PHE A 37 -31.51 14.37 4.92
CA PHE A 37 -30.09 14.05 4.77
C PHE A 37 -29.32 15.21 5.40
N LYS A 38 -28.85 15.05 6.62
CA LYS A 38 -27.86 15.98 7.19
C LYS A 38 -26.54 15.62 6.58
N PRO A 39 -25.89 16.51 5.83
CA PRO A 39 -24.49 16.29 5.48
C PRO A 39 -23.75 16.10 6.80
N VAL A 40 -23.01 15.00 6.90
CA VAL A 40 -22.13 14.77 8.05
C VAL A 40 -21.05 15.85 7.96
N ASP A 41 -21.04 16.75 8.94
CA ASP A 41 -19.96 17.71 9.07
C ASP A 41 -18.72 16.93 9.55
N ILE A 42 -17.89 16.52 8.61
CA ILE A 42 -16.65 15.79 8.86
C ILE A 42 -15.55 16.70 9.44
N SER A 43 -15.79 18.02 9.55
CA SER A 43 -14.82 18.95 10.13
C SER A 43 -14.74 18.91 11.67
N ALA A 44 -15.78 18.39 12.33
CA ALA A 44 -15.85 18.30 13.79
C ALA A 44 -15.49 16.88 14.27
N GLY A 45 -14.23 16.53 14.29
CA GLY A 45 -13.74 15.26 14.84
C GLY A 45 -12.50 14.68 14.16
N MET A 46 -11.92 15.39 13.21
CA MET A 46 -10.67 14.96 12.58
C MET A 46 -9.49 15.23 13.52
N THR A 47 -8.97 14.17 14.13
CA THR A 47 -7.69 14.24 14.81
C THR A 47 -6.59 14.06 13.78
N VAL A 48 -5.86 15.13 13.48
CA VAL A 48 -4.67 15.04 12.62
C VAL A 48 -3.61 14.27 13.41
N LEU A 49 -3.20 13.11 12.90
CA LEU A 49 -2.01 12.43 13.41
C LEU A 49 -0.82 13.35 13.07
N ALA A 50 -0.18 13.88 14.10
CA ALA A 50 0.95 14.78 13.89
C ALA A 50 2.00 14.08 13.01
N THR A 51 2.36 14.73 11.92
CA THR A 51 3.60 14.36 11.21
C THR A 51 4.71 14.39 12.24
N PRO A 52 5.56 13.35 12.36
CA PRO A 52 6.64 13.39 13.32
C PRO A 52 7.49 14.61 13.01
N THR A 53 7.39 15.64 13.87
CA THR A 53 8.43 16.65 13.90
C THR A 53 9.72 15.88 14.18
N PRO A 54 10.82 16.09 13.42
CA PRO A 54 12.07 15.41 13.73
C PRO A 54 12.35 15.66 15.21
N VAL A 55 12.25 14.62 16.01
CA VAL A 55 12.56 14.66 17.43
C VAL A 55 14.01 15.04 17.48
N ALA A 56 14.32 16.23 17.98
CA ALA A 56 15.67 16.59 18.33
C ALA A 56 16.21 15.42 19.14
N ALA A 57 17.30 14.82 18.66
CA ALA A 57 17.87 13.62 19.23
C ALA A 57 17.90 13.77 20.76
N THR A 58 17.18 12.90 21.45
CA THR A 58 17.23 12.81 22.91
C THR A 58 18.70 12.63 23.25
N PRO A 59 19.31 13.48 24.09
CA PRO A 59 20.71 13.31 24.43
C PRO A 59 20.87 11.89 24.99
N THR A 60 21.70 11.11 24.33
CA THR A 60 22.10 9.78 24.78
C THR A 60 22.48 9.93 26.26
N PRO A 61 21.91 9.16 27.21
CA PRO A 61 22.36 9.22 28.58
C PRO A 61 23.85 8.97 28.60
N ALA A 62 24.59 9.86 29.29
CA ALA A 62 26.00 9.73 29.48
C ALA A 62 26.33 8.31 29.98
N PRO A 63 27.41 7.67 29.48
CA PRO A 63 27.76 6.33 29.91
C PRO A 63 27.94 6.36 31.41
N THR A 64 27.18 5.49 32.11
CA THR A 64 27.32 5.24 33.54
C THR A 64 28.74 4.75 33.77
N ASP A 65 29.45 5.42 34.67
CA ASP A 65 30.82 5.10 35.04
C ASP A 65 30.96 3.59 35.34
N THR A 66 31.79 2.94 34.56
CA THR A 66 32.23 1.57 34.81
C THR A 66 33.01 1.57 36.12
N PRO A 67 32.74 0.69 37.07
CA PRO A 67 33.50 0.66 38.32
C PRO A 67 34.98 0.40 38.02
N LYS A 68 35.81 1.27 38.59
CA LYS A 68 37.27 1.24 38.56
C LYS A 68 37.76 -0.14 39.05
N PRO A 69 38.69 -0.81 38.33
CA PRO A 69 39.31 -2.03 38.85
C PRO A 69 40.07 -1.76 40.13
N THR A 70 39.83 -2.62 41.12
CA THR A 70 40.52 -2.64 42.42
C THR A 70 41.98 -2.98 42.23
N ASP A 71 42.86 -2.20 42.85
CA ASP A 71 44.29 -2.32 42.84
C ASP A 71 44.75 -3.72 43.32
N THR A 72 45.58 -4.35 42.52
CA THR A 72 46.39 -5.54 42.93
C THR A 72 47.72 -5.04 43.46
N PRO A 73 48.19 -5.52 44.59
CA PRO A 73 49.36 -4.96 45.29
C PRO A 73 50.70 -5.23 44.58
N GLN A 74 51.53 -4.22 44.64
CA GLN A 74 52.92 -4.13 44.18
C GLN A 74 53.82 -5.07 45.00
N PRO A 75 54.79 -5.74 44.40
CA PRO A 75 55.92 -6.28 45.11
C PRO A 75 57.04 -5.21 45.29
N THR A 76 57.53 -5.18 46.49
CA THR A 76 58.50 -4.28 47.09
C THR A 76 59.91 -4.77 46.78
N ASP A 77 60.83 -3.76 46.61
CA ASP A 77 62.27 -3.68 47.03
C ASP A 77 63.32 -4.49 46.26
N VAL A 78 64.49 -4.05 46.13
CA VAL A 78 65.42 -3.04 46.74
C VAL A 78 66.75 -3.02 45.91
N PRO A 79 67.70 -2.21 46.21
CA PRO A 79 68.47 -1.30 45.32
C PRO A 79 69.87 -1.80 45.00
N THR A 80 70.62 -1.11 44.18
CA THR A 80 72.03 -0.81 44.41
C THR A 80 72.66 -0.10 43.23
N ALA A 81 72.97 1.08 43.43
CA ALA A 81 74.20 1.89 43.39
C ALA A 81 75.19 1.73 42.22
N ALA A 82 75.59 2.88 41.78
CA ALA A 82 76.91 3.46 41.60
C ALA A 82 77.39 3.65 40.15
N ALA A 83 77.51 4.89 39.88
CA ALA A 83 78.76 5.62 39.55
C ALA A 83 79.20 5.74 38.07
N SER A 84 79.25 7.03 37.70
CA SER A 84 80.31 7.77 37.01
C SER A 84 80.63 7.41 35.57
N SER A 85 80.47 8.31 34.65
CA SER A 85 81.47 9.39 34.33
C SER A 85 81.10 10.01 32.98
N GLU A 86 81.42 11.29 32.94
CA GLU A 86 81.31 12.21 31.81
C GLU A 86 82.03 11.71 30.57
N THR A 87 81.45 12.04 29.40
CA THR A 87 82.29 12.66 28.34
C THR A 87 81.33 13.39 27.37
N THR A 88 81.60 14.67 27.23
CA THR A 88 81.10 15.64 26.29
C THR A 88 81.60 15.30 24.90
N GLU A 89 80.71 15.21 23.94
CA GLU A 89 81.08 15.44 22.55
C GLU A 89 79.91 16.07 21.75
N THR A 90 80.30 17.05 20.99
CA THR A 90 79.53 18.04 20.27
C THR A 90 78.94 17.46 18.99
N GLN A 91 77.66 17.77 18.79
CA GLN A 91 76.81 18.08 17.62
C GLN A 91 77.34 17.70 16.21
N PRO A 92 76.40 17.28 15.33
CA PRO A 92 75.84 18.22 14.35
C PRO A 92 74.28 18.28 14.29
N THR A 93 73.87 19.50 14.01
CA THR A 93 72.49 19.93 13.82
C THR A 93 71.85 19.24 12.60
N ASP A 94 70.90 18.32 12.81
CA ASP A 94 70.11 17.78 11.73
C ASP A 94 69.00 18.76 11.36
N THR A 95 68.92 19.06 10.07
CA THR A 95 67.87 19.81 9.41
C THR A 95 66.52 19.10 9.62
N PRO A 96 65.46 19.79 10.00
CA PRO A 96 64.10 19.12 10.13
C PRO A 96 63.65 18.57 8.79
N VAL A 97 63.35 17.26 8.76
CA VAL A 97 62.69 16.56 7.69
C VAL A 97 61.29 17.20 7.52
N PRO A 98 60.86 17.53 6.31
CA PRO A 98 59.49 18.02 6.10
C PRO A 98 58.47 16.98 6.63
N THR A 99 57.67 17.40 7.58
CA THR A 99 56.54 16.61 8.07
C THR A 99 55.55 16.44 6.89
N ASP A 100 55.33 15.22 6.45
CA ASP A 100 54.31 14.91 5.47
C ASP A 100 52.96 15.48 5.95
N THR A 101 52.38 16.35 5.15
CA THR A 101 51.02 16.84 5.35
C THR A 101 50.11 15.64 5.34
N PRO A 102 49.29 15.37 6.38
CA PRO A 102 48.36 14.24 6.35
C PRO A 102 47.44 14.38 5.13
N GLU A 103 47.37 13.31 4.35
CA GLU A 103 46.43 13.17 3.24
C GLU A 103 45.01 13.41 3.77
N PRO A 104 44.17 14.26 3.10
CA PRO A 104 42.85 14.55 3.58
C PRO A 104 42.08 13.25 3.69
N THR A 105 41.57 12.95 4.89
CA THR A 105 40.64 11.83 5.13
C THR A 105 39.48 12.01 4.17
N PRO A 106 39.10 10.99 3.36
CA PRO A 106 37.96 11.08 2.46
C PRO A 106 36.71 11.44 3.27
N GLU A 107 36.01 12.46 2.83
CA GLU A 107 34.73 12.85 3.39
C GLU A 107 33.80 11.64 3.34
N PRO A 108 33.06 11.30 4.41
CA PRO A 108 32.16 10.17 4.38
C PRO A 108 31.13 10.36 3.26
N THR A 109 31.03 9.39 2.36
CA THR A 109 30.01 9.37 1.33
C THR A 109 28.64 9.43 2.03
N PRO A 110 27.75 10.38 1.69
CA PRO A 110 26.45 10.47 2.31
C PRO A 110 25.70 9.14 2.14
N GLU A 111 25.07 8.66 3.22
CA GLU A 111 24.24 7.46 3.13
C GLU A 111 23.07 7.69 2.18
N PRO A 112 22.68 6.68 1.39
CA PRO A 112 21.53 6.79 0.51
C PRO A 112 20.28 7.19 1.28
N SER A 113 19.60 8.25 0.84
CA SER A 113 18.34 8.74 1.41
C SER A 113 17.13 8.06 0.75
N GLY A 114 15.93 8.29 1.32
CA GLY A 114 14.66 7.75 0.82
C GLY A 114 14.34 6.35 1.34
N LEU A 115 13.10 5.90 1.09
CA LEU A 115 12.58 4.62 1.58
C LEU A 115 13.39 3.44 1.08
N LEU A 116 13.82 3.49 -0.17
CA LEU A 116 14.54 2.40 -0.85
C LEU A 116 16.05 2.38 -0.53
N LYS A 117 16.58 3.39 0.16
CA LYS A 117 17.99 3.47 0.57
C LYS A 117 18.98 3.18 -0.58
N GLY A 118 18.70 3.76 -1.75
CA GLY A 118 19.51 3.57 -2.95
C GLY A 118 19.32 2.24 -3.69
N LYS A 119 18.50 1.32 -3.21
CA LYS A 119 18.08 0.14 -3.99
C LYS A 119 17.30 0.59 -5.21
N TYR A 120 17.39 -0.18 -6.30
CA TYR A 120 16.65 0.07 -7.55
C TYR A 120 16.93 1.44 -8.19
N ALA A 121 18.13 2.00 -7.98
CA ALA A 121 18.50 3.30 -8.55
C ALA A 121 18.33 3.35 -10.07
N GLU A 122 18.49 2.21 -10.76
CA GLU A 122 18.28 2.05 -12.20
C GLU A 122 16.82 2.19 -12.66
N LYS A 123 15.87 2.12 -11.73
CA LYS A 123 14.45 2.32 -12.02
C LYS A 123 14.10 3.79 -12.19
N PHE A 124 14.82 4.68 -11.54
CA PHE A 124 14.57 6.11 -11.49
C PHE A 124 15.34 6.88 -12.58
N THR A 125 15.00 8.13 -12.77
CA THR A 125 15.73 9.04 -13.65
C THR A 125 16.10 10.31 -12.90
N SER A 126 17.33 10.79 -13.07
CA SER A 126 17.80 12.05 -12.48
C SER A 126 17.58 13.27 -13.42
N GLY A 127 16.85 13.10 -14.49
CA GLY A 127 16.67 14.12 -15.49
C GLY A 127 15.21 14.26 -15.94
N GLU A 128 14.98 14.13 -17.24
CA GLU A 128 13.65 14.25 -17.82
C GLU A 128 12.77 13.06 -17.40
N VAL A 129 11.50 13.35 -17.10
CA VAL A 129 10.49 12.33 -16.78
C VAL A 129 10.27 11.45 -18.01
N VAL A 130 10.33 10.14 -17.82
CA VAL A 130 9.98 9.14 -18.83
C VAL A 130 8.57 8.65 -18.57
N SER A 131 7.68 8.79 -19.54
CA SER A 131 6.28 8.33 -19.42
C SER A 131 5.79 7.76 -20.74
N ASP A 132 5.27 6.53 -20.69
CA ASP A 132 4.60 5.87 -21.80
C ASP A 132 3.37 5.08 -21.32
N GLU A 133 2.84 4.18 -22.15
CA GLU A 133 1.64 3.39 -21.84
C GLU A 133 1.83 2.38 -20.71
N THR A 134 3.07 2.03 -20.38
CA THR A 134 3.43 0.96 -19.42
C THR A 134 4.44 1.41 -18.36
N THR A 135 5.04 2.58 -18.54
CA THR A 135 6.16 3.02 -17.70
C THR A 135 5.98 4.48 -17.30
N TYR A 136 6.30 4.77 -16.05
CA TYR A 136 6.54 6.12 -15.57
C TYR A 136 7.82 6.12 -14.72
N ARG A 137 8.72 7.08 -14.98
CA ARG A 137 9.96 7.25 -14.20
C ARG A 137 10.25 8.71 -13.97
N SER A 138 10.47 9.07 -12.74
CA SER A 138 10.98 10.36 -12.29
C SER A 138 12.14 10.15 -11.32
N GLU A 139 12.55 11.19 -10.62
CA GLU A 139 13.52 11.12 -9.55
C GLU A 139 12.99 10.36 -8.33
N ASP A 140 11.69 10.50 -8.05
CA ASP A 140 11.05 10.00 -6.82
C ASP A 140 10.18 8.77 -7.05
N ILE A 141 9.74 8.52 -8.28
CA ILE A 141 8.76 7.48 -8.60
C ILE A 141 9.20 6.67 -9.81
N ALA A 142 9.05 5.34 -9.70
CA ALA A 142 9.06 4.47 -10.87
C ALA A 142 7.84 3.53 -10.82
N ILE A 143 7.13 3.42 -11.95
CA ILE A 143 5.98 2.54 -12.13
C ILE A 143 6.21 1.73 -13.39
N GLU A 144 6.08 0.42 -13.29
CA GLU A 144 6.13 -0.51 -14.42
C GLU A 144 4.84 -1.32 -14.46
N LEU A 145 4.06 -1.15 -15.51
CA LEU A 145 2.78 -1.82 -15.67
C LEU A 145 2.90 -2.97 -16.65
N SER A 146 2.38 -4.13 -16.29
CA SER A 146 2.34 -5.32 -17.14
C SER A 146 0.97 -5.98 -17.11
N LYS A 147 0.39 -6.25 -18.30
CA LYS A 147 -0.80 -7.08 -18.43
C LYS A 147 -0.38 -8.50 -18.80
N LYS A 148 -0.76 -9.46 -17.96
CA LYS A 148 -0.35 -10.85 -18.05
C LYS A 148 -1.56 -11.76 -18.27
N THR A 149 -1.31 -12.88 -18.91
CA THR A 149 -2.24 -14.00 -19.03
C THR A 149 -1.59 -15.23 -18.43
N GLY A 150 -2.34 -15.97 -17.63
CA GLY A 150 -1.89 -17.24 -17.07
C GLY A 150 -3.01 -18.26 -17.07
N TYR A 151 -2.68 -19.45 -16.57
CA TYR A 151 -3.60 -20.60 -16.48
C TYR A 151 -3.56 -21.13 -15.05
N VAL A 152 -4.72 -21.22 -14.43
CA VAL A 152 -4.84 -21.70 -13.04
C VAL A 152 -4.85 -23.23 -13.05
N CYS A 153 -3.96 -23.82 -12.28
CA CYS A 153 -3.90 -25.26 -12.08
C CYS A 153 -5.09 -25.75 -11.24
N GLY A 154 -5.93 -26.60 -11.81
CA GLY A 154 -7.10 -27.16 -11.11
C GLY A 154 -6.75 -28.06 -9.92
N LYS A 155 -5.49 -28.48 -9.75
CA LYS A 155 -5.04 -29.33 -8.65
C LYS A 155 -4.50 -28.51 -7.46
N CYS A 156 -3.63 -27.52 -7.71
CA CYS A 156 -2.96 -26.78 -6.65
C CYS A 156 -3.32 -25.28 -6.57
N GLY A 157 -4.11 -24.76 -7.52
CA GLY A 157 -4.56 -23.38 -7.53
C GLY A 157 -3.56 -22.32 -8.00
N HIS A 158 -2.28 -22.69 -8.17
CA HIS A 158 -1.26 -21.76 -8.69
C HIS A 158 -1.53 -21.35 -10.13
N THR A 159 -1.11 -20.13 -10.48
CA THR A 159 -1.20 -19.60 -11.84
C THR A 159 0.12 -19.79 -12.56
N ALA A 160 0.12 -20.56 -13.63
CA ALA A 160 1.27 -20.74 -14.52
C ALA A 160 1.13 -19.84 -15.76
N GLU A 161 2.24 -19.39 -16.34
CA GLU A 161 2.23 -18.57 -17.55
C GLU A 161 1.70 -19.32 -18.78
N ASN A 162 1.91 -20.62 -18.82
CA ASN A 162 1.50 -21.46 -19.94
C ASN A 162 0.65 -22.65 -19.48
N SER A 163 -0.24 -23.12 -20.37
CA SER A 163 -0.88 -24.44 -20.23
C SER A 163 0.14 -25.55 -20.42
N GLY A 164 -0.17 -26.75 -19.95
CA GLY A 164 0.71 -27.92 -19.99
C GLY A 164 1.05 -28.43 -18.60
N THR A 165 2.31 -28.74 -18.32
CA THR A 165 2.68 -29.24 -16.99
C THR A 165 2.80 -28.10 -15.99
N CYS A 166 2.07 -28.19 -14.87
CA CYS A 166 2.15 -27.22 -13.78
C CYS A 166 3.55 -27.22 -13.14
N PRO A 167 4.24 -26.09 -13.11
CA PRO A 167 5.58 -26.00 -12.52
C PRO A 167 5.60 -26.25 -11.01
N PHE A 168 4.46 -26.07 -10.32
CA PHE A 168 4.36 -26.21 -8.87
C PHE A 168 4.03 -27.63 -8.41
N CYS A 169 3.18 -28.37 -9.12
CA CYS A 169 2.70 -29.67 -8.64
C CYS A 169 2.76 -30.80 -9.68
N GLY A 170 3.25 -30.53 -10.90
CA GLY A 170 3.39 -31.49 -11.98
C GLY A 170 2.08 -31.95 -12.64
N ALA A 171 0.93 -31.44 -12.23
CA ALA A 171 -0.35 -31.77 -12.83
C ALA A 171 -0.51 -31.13 -14.21
N GLU A 172 -1.36 -31.70 -15.06
CA GLU A 172 -1.70 -31.10 -16.35
C GLU A 172 -2.61 -29.88 -16.16
N ILE A 173 -2.24 -28.74 -16.75
CA ILE A 173 -3.02 -27.53 -16.81
C ILE A 173 -3.66 -27.45 -18.19
N GLY A 174 -4.99 -27.39 -18.22
CA GLY A 174 -5.73 -27.25 -19.47
C GLY A 174 -5.52 -25.87 -20.10
N SER A 175 -5.71 -25.81 -21.42
CA SER A 175 -5.71 -24.56 -22.20
C SER A 175 -7.11 -23.98 -22.40
N ARG A 176 -8.10 -24.49 -21.66
CA ARG A 176 -9.49 -24.04 -21.78
C ARG A 176 -9.66 -22.61 -21.25
N LYS A 177 -10.64 -21.91 -21.77
CA LYS A 177 -11.06 -20.60 -21.27
C LYS A 177 -11.35 -20.60 -19.75
N ALA A 178 -11.91 -21.70 -19.23
CA ALA A 178 -12.20 -21.88 -17.80
C ALA A 178 -10.94 -21.95 -16.92
N ASP A 179 -9.77 -22.18 -17.48
CA ASP A 179 -8.50 -22.27 -16.75
C ASP A 179 -7.68 -20.96 -16.89
N LYS A 180 -8.02 -20.14 -17.91
CA LYS A 180 -7.32 -18.89 -18.25
C LYS A 180 -7.70 -17.76 -17.29
N VAL A 181 -6.72 -17.01 -16.83
CA VAL A 181 -6.89 -15.77 -16.05
C VAL A 181 -6.05 -14.65 -16.66
N THR A 182 -6.62 -13.46 -16.75
CA THR A 182 -5.94 -12.24 -17.18
C THR A 182 -5.84 -11.28 -16.00
N TYR A 183 -4.67 -10.72 -15.77
CA TYR A 183 -4.42 -9.79 -14.69
C TYR A 183 -3.43 -8.70 -15.07
N THR A 184 -3.53 -7.56 -14.42
CA THR A 184 -2.65 -6.42 -14.63
C THR A 184 -1.94 -6.10 -13.32
N VAL A 185 -0.62 -5.98 -13.40
CA VAL A 185 0.29 -5.67 -12.30
C VAL A 185 0.88 -4.30 -12.56
N ALA A 186 0.82 -3.42 -11.59
CA ALA A 186 1.65 -2.23 -11.53
C ALA A 186 2.68 -2.43 -10.41
N ASP A 187 3.94 -2.51 -10.79
CA ASP A 187 5.09 -2.58 -9.91
C ASP A 187 5.53 -1.15 -9.60
N ILE A 188 5.60 -0.79 -8.32
CA ILE A 188 5.62 0.60 -7.86
C ILE A 188 6.81 0.80 -6.92
N TYR A 189 7.69 1.73 -7.28
CA TYR A 189 8.83 2.14 -6.48
C TYR A 189 8.70 3.63 -6.15
N ILE A 190 8.79 3.99 -4.87
CA ILE A 190 8.73 5.38 -4.41
C ILE A 190 9.84 5.66 -3.41
N GLN A 191 10.42 6.85 -3.49
CA GLN A 191 11.44 7.30 -2.53
C GLN A 191 10.82 7.94 -1.29
N ASP A 192 9.63 8.50 -1.41
CA ASP A 192 8.91 9.21 -0.35
C ASP A 192 7.50 8.64 -0.17
N ILE A 193 7.13 8.33 1.08
CA ILE A 193 5.81 7.80 1.42
C ILE A 193 4.67 8.76 1.07
N SER A 194 4.94 10.06 0.98
CA SER A 194 3.94 11.07 0.60
C SER A 194 3.44 10.89 -0.84
N SER A 195 4.16 10.11 -1.65
CA SER A 195 3.73 9.71 -3.00
C SER A 195 2.62 8.67 -2.99
N PHE A 196 2.43 7.90 -1.91
CA PHE A 196 1.36 6.91 -1.78
C PHE A 196 0.18 7.52 -1.01
N ARG A 197 -0.92 7.80 -1.68
CA ARG A 197 -2.06 8.51 -1.12
C ARG A 197 -3.38 7.78 -1.30
N THR A 198 -4.38 8.20 -0.54
CA THR A 198 -5.78 7.79 -0.71
C THR A 198 -6.65 9.04 -0.91
N ALA A 199 -7.44 9.06 -1.98
CA ALA A 199 -8.52 10.03 -2.16
C ALA A 199 -9.86 9.35 -1.88
N TYR A 200 -10.79 10.06 -1.27
CA TYR A 200 -12.10 9.53 -0.87
C TYR A 200 -13.18 10.62 -0.94
N GLY A 201 -14.44 10.21 -1.07
CA GLY A 201 -15.56 11.12 -1.17
C GLY A 201 -16.77 10.51 -1.87
N GLU A 202 -17.42 11.31 -2.71
CA GLU A 202 -18.55 10.85 -3.52
C GLU A 202 -18.13 9.74 -4.51
N GLN A 203 -19.08 8.88 -4.83
CA GLN A 203 -18.82 7.77 -5.75
C GLN A 203 -18.51 8.27 -7.16
N LYS A 204 -17.30 8.00 -7.64
CA LYS A 204 -16.82 8.36 -8.98
C LYS A 204 -16.07 7.18 -9.63
N LYS A 205 -15.73 7.31 -10.91
CA LYS A 205 -14.80 6.37 -11.55
C LYS A 205 -13.39 6.57 -11.05
N VAL A 206 -12.61 5.50 -10.99
CA VAL A 206 -11.20 5.52 -10.57
C VAL A 206 -10.40 6.56 -11.36
N LYS A 207 -10.60 6.60 -12.69
CA LYS A 207 -9.97 7.59 -13.58
C LYS A 207 -10.24 9.02 -13.13
N ASP A 208 -11.51 9.34 -12.85
CA ASP A 208 -11.91 10.72 -12.55
C ASP A 208 -11.32 11.15 -11.22
N MET A 209 -11.42 10.31 -10.18
CA MET A 209 -10.78 10.56 -8.88
C MET A 209 -9.26 10.69 -8.99
N CYS A 210 -8.61 9.83 -9.77
CA CYS A 210 -7.17 9.89 -10.01
C CYS A 210 -6.77 11.22 -10.63
N THR A 211 -7.44 11.62 -11.70
CA THR A 211 -7.15 12.86 -12.43
C THR A 211 -7.41 14.10 -11.59
N GLU A 212 -8.51 14.14 -10.83
CA GLU A 212 -8.85 15.24 -9.92
C GLU A 212 -7.81 15.45 -8.81
N ASN A 213 -7.10 14.38 -8.42
CA ASN A 213 -6.08 14.41 -7.38
C ASN A 213 -4.63 14.43 -7.90
N GLY A 214 -4.43 14.64 -9.21
CA GLY A 214 -3.10 14.69 -9.81
C GLY A 214 -2.36 13.34 -9.77
N GLY A 215 -3.10 12.23 -9.70
CA GLY A 215 -2.53 10.89 -9.63
C GLY A 215 -1.98 10.42 -10.98
N LEU A 216 -0.89 9.68 -10.92
CA LEU A 216 -0.24 9.01 -12.06
C LEU A 216 -0.82 7.61 -12.29
N LEU A 217 -1.02 6.89 -11.20
CA LEU A 217 -1.57 5.54 -11.13
C LEU A 217 -2.62 5.51 -10.02
N ALA A 218 -3.73 4.81 -10.23
CA ALA A 218 -4.70 4.58 -9.17
C ALA A 218 -5.35 3.19 -9.27
N ILE A 219 -5.78 2.67 -8.13
CA ILE A 219 -6.62 1.47 -8.00
C ILE A 219 -7.81 1.81 -7.09
N ASN A 220 -8.96 1.16 -7.30
CA ASN A 220 -10.11 1.33 -6.40
C ASN A 220 -9.77 0.89 -4.98
N GLY A 221 -10.37 1.55 -4.00
CA GLY A 221 -10.11 1.34 -2.59
C GLY A 221 -11.02 0.30 -1.92
N ASP A 222 -11.27 0.51 -0.63
CA ASP A 222 -11.95 -0.42 0.28
C ASP A 222 -13.45 -0.15 0.46
N MET A 223 -14.04 0.75 -0.34
CA MET A 223 -15.46 1.12 -0.22
C MET A 223 -15.87 1.52 1.21
N TYR A 224 -15.09 2.35 1.85
CA TYR A 224 -15.21 2.74 3.25
C TYR A 224 -16.65 3.17 3.66
N VAL A 225 -17.42 3.75 2.76
CA VAL A 225 -18.82 4.19 3.01
C VAL A 225 -19.68 3.05 3.51
N THR A 226 -19.54 1.83 2.96
CA THR A 226 -20.30 0.66 3.44
C THR A 226 -19.99 0.33 4.89
N SER A 227 -18.74 0.51 5.31
CA SER A 227 -18.33 0.28 6.69
C SER A 227 -18.78 1.40 7.61
N LEU A 228 -18.88 2.66 7.13
CA LEU A 228 -19.46 3.77 7.85
C LEU A 228 -20.92 3.51 8.23
N ASP A 229 -21.72 3.11 7.26
CA ASP A 229 -23.14 2.82 7.45
C ASP A 229 -23.35 1.72 8.49
N ASN A 230 -22.46 0.73 8.52
CA ASN A 230 -22.49 -0.39 9.46
C ASN A 230 -21.76 -0.11 10.79
N LYS A 231 -21.12 1.04 10.95
CA LYS A 231 -20.33 1.45 12.13
C LYS A 231 -19.26 0.42 12.50
N HIS A 232 -18.48 0.03 11.52
CA HIS A 232 -17.37 -0.91 11.66
C HIS A 232 -16.06 -0.30 11.17
N GLY A 233 -14.95 -0.78 11.69
CA GLY A 233 -13.62 -0.58 11.16
C GLY A 233 -12.88 0.63 11.68
N TRP A 234 -11.73 0.86 11.09
CA TRP A 234 -10.82 1.93 11.40
C TRP A 234 -10.23 2.46 10.10
N PHE A 235 -10.30 3.77 9.91
CA PHE A 235 -9.91 4.44 8.68
C PHE A 235 -8.97 5.59 8.97
N VAL A 236 -7.76 5.49 8.48
CA VAL A 236 -6.77 6.58 8.41
C VAL A 236 -6.49 6.84 6.94
N ARG A 237 -6.51 8.10 6.53
CA ARG A 237 -6.22 8.52 5.16
C ARG A 237 -5.20 9.66 5.17
N ASN A 238 -4.04 9.40 4.58
CA ASN A 238 -2.94 10.37 4.50
C ASN A 238 -2.54 10.94 5.87
N GLY A 239 -2.43 10.08 6.89
CA GLY A 239 -2.08 10.44 8.26
C GLY A 239 -3.20 11.04 9.10
N VAL A 240 -4.43 11.15 8.55
CA VAL A 240 -5.60 11.67 9.27
C VAL A 240 -6.55 10.54 9.62
N GLU A 241 -6.87 10.38 10.90
CA GLU A 241 -7.93 9.46 11.33
C GLU A 241 -9.28 10.02 10.90
N ILE A 242 -9.93 9.34 9.95
CA ILE A 242 -11.28 9.68 9.50
C ILE A 242 -12.29 9.17 10.53
N MET A 243 -12.09 7.92 10.98
CA MET A 243 -13.04 7.24 11.84
C MET A 243 -12.44 5.98 12.45
N ARG A 244 -12.85 5.70 13.68
CA ARG A 244 -12.53 4.44 14.38
C ARG A 244 -13.74 3.96 15.17
N TYR A 245 -14.21 2.79 14.85
CA TYR A 245 -15.25 2.09 15.60
C TYR A 245 -14.62 1.00 16.49
N ALA A 246 -15.31 0.66 17.58
CA ALA A 246 -14.87 -0.41 18.48
C ALA A 246 -15.08 -1.84 17.93
N LYS A 247 -15.69 -1.96 16.74
CA LYS A 247 -16.01 -3.25 16.14
C LYS A 247 -15.18 -3.49 14.89
N PHE A 248 -14.52 -4.63 14.89
CA PHE A 248 -13.75 -5.14 13.75
C PHE A 248 -14.28 -6.51 13.37
N SER A 249 -14.69 -6.68 12.13
CA SER A 249 -15.15 -7.95 11.56
C SER A 249 -14.33 -8.39 10.34
N SER A 250 -13.41 -7.53 9.91
CA SER A 250 -12.47 -7.79 8.82
C SER A 250 -11.06 -7.44 9.27
N ASP A 251 -10.09 -7.91 8.50
CA ASP A 251 -8.69 -7.60 8.71
C ASP A 251 -8.41 -6.12 8.40
N LEU A 252 -7.35 -5.58 8.97
CA LEU A 252 -6.81 -4.27 8.65
C LEU A 252 -5.60 -4.41 7.71
N CYS A 253 -5.43 -3.43 6.83
CA CYS A 253 -4.18 -3.20 6.13
C CYS A 253 -3.66 -1.81 6.52
N ILE A 254 -2.42 -1.73 6.94
CA ILE A 254 -1.83 -0.51 7.49
C ILE A 254 -0.53 -0.20 6.75
N LEU A 255 -0.44 1.02 6.23
CA LEU A 255 0.78 1.59 5.67
C LEU A 255 1.28 2.67 6.63
N TYR A 256 2.52 2.56 7.07
CA TYR A 256 3.14 3.45 8.05
C TYR A 256 4.01 4.55 7.40
N ALA A 257 4.38 5.55 8.19
CA ALA A 257 5.21 6.66 7.76
C ALA A 257 6.62 6.25 7.30
N ASP A 258 7.15 5.14 7.82
CA ASP A 258 8.44 4.56 7.43
C ASP A 258 8.36 3.70 6.15
N GLY A 259 7.20 3.67 5.49
CA GLY A 259 6.95 2.89 4.27
C GLY A 259 6.68 1.41 4.52
N THR A 260 6.70 0.92 5.76
CA THR A 260 6.31 -0.46 6.04
C THR A 260 4.81 -0.65 5.90
N MET A 261 4.39 -1.82 5.38
CA MET A 261 2.99 -2.21 5.28
C MET A 261 2.77 -3.56 5.95
N GLU A 262 1.76 -3.65 6.80
CA GLU A 262 1.36 -4.89 7.44
C GLU A 262 -0.15 -5.13 7.36
N THR A 263 -0.55 -6.38 7.50
CA THR A 263 -1.95 -6.79 7.62
C THR A 263 -2.19 -7.38 9.01
N ILE A 264 -3.30 -6.98 9.65
CA ILE A 264 -3.65 -7.43 10.99
C ILE A 264 -4.98 -8.19 10.96
N GLU A 265 -4.93 -9.46 11.29
CA GLU A 265 -6.08 -10.36 11.40
C GLU A 265 -6.67 -10.38 12.82
N SER A 266 -6.81 -9.24 13.45
CA SER A 266 -7.30 -9.15 14.82
C SER A 266 -8.60 -8.40 14.93
N LYS A 267 -9.54 -8.95 15.71
CA LYS A 267 -10.75 -8.25 16.11
C LYS A 267 -10.53 -7.21 17.19
N THR A 268 -9.36 -7.25 17.82
CA THR A 268 -8.91 -6.34 18.87
C THR A 268 -7.46 -5.95 18.63
N PRO A 269 -7.18 -5.12 17.59
CA PRO A 269 -5.82 -4.67 17.30
C PRO A 269 -5.29 -3.82 18.47
N ASP A 270 -3.99 -3.91 18.72
CA ASP A 270 -3.29 -3.02 19.65
C ASP A 270 -3.16 -1.62 19.01
N THR A 271 -4.10 -0.76 19.34
CA THR A 271 -4.18 0.58 18.73
C THR A 271 -3.01 1.46 19.12
N ASP A 272 -2.47 1.34 20.32
CA ASP A 272 -1.37 2.17 20.80
C ASP A 272 -0.06 1.79 20.08
N ALA A 273 0.18 0.50 19.88
CA ALA A 273 1.31 0.01 19.10
C ALA A 273 1.22 0.46 17.63
N ILE A 274 0.00 0.49 17.05
CA ILE A 274 -0.21 0.98 15.68
C ILE A 274 0.06 2.48 15.59
N TYR A 275 -0.46 3.29 16.52
CA TYR A 275 -0.22 4.73 16.51
C TYR A 275 1.24 5.10 16.74
N ALA A 276 1.96 4.33 17.54
CA ALA A 276 3.39 4.53 17.78
C ALA A 276 4.25 4.44 16.52
N LYS A 277 3.75 3.78 15.45
CA LYS A 277 4.39 3.67 14.14
C LYS A 277 3.92 4.71 13.12
N TYR A 278 3.06 5.66 13.51
CA TYR A 278 2.53 6.71 12.64
C TYR A 278 1.86 6.20 11.36
N PRO A 279 0.65 5.59 11.46
CA PRO A 279 -0.06 5.06 10.31
C PRO A 279 -0.43 6.18 9.34
N GLN A 280 -0.02 6.06 8.09
CA GLN A 280 -0.38 6.95 6.99
C GLN A 280 -1.71 6.55 6.37
N GLN A 281 -1.93 5.24 6.25
CA GLN A 281 -3.18 4.69 5.71
C GLN A 281 -3.60 3.51 6.57
N ILE A 282 -4.89 3.40 6.86
CA ILE A 282 -5.52 2.19 7.38
C ILE A 282 -6.75 1.89 6.53
N TRP A 283 -6.74 0.75 5.86
CA TRP A 283 -7.86 0.25 5.06
C TRP A 283 -8.55 -0.90 5.79
N TYR A 284 -9.86 -0.94 5.65
CA TYR A 284 -10.72 -1.92 6.31
C TYR A 284 -11.74 -2.51 5.34
N PHE A 285 -11.35 -3.58 4.67
CA PHE A 285 -12.20 -4.36 3.75
C PHE A 285 -11.81 -5.84 3.82
N GLY A 286 -10.64 -6.19 3.32
CA GLY A 286 -10.04 -7.50 3.43
C GLY A 286 -10.59 -8.56 2.48
N PRO A 287 -10.15 -9.77 2.70
CA PRO A 287 -9.22 -10.18 3.77
C PRO A 287 -7.74 -9.87 3.47
N ALA A 288 -6.89 -10.03 4.50
CA ALA A 288 -5.45 -10.21 4.32
C ALA A 288 -5.21 -11.48 3.50
N LEU A 289 -4.42 -11.36 2.45
CA LEU A 289 -4.19 -12.47 1.50
C LEU A 289 -3.05 -13.39 1.94
N LEU A 290 -2.03 -12.85 2.61
CA LEU A 290 -0.86 -13.61 3.04
C LEU A 290 -0.81 -13.72 4.57
N GLY A 291 -0.17 -14.78 5.04
CA GLY A 291 0.20 -14.95 6.44
C GLY A 291 1.35 -14.01 6.85
N PRO A 292 1.66 -13.91 8.15
CA PRO A 292 2.73 -13.04 8.66
C PRO A 292 4.13 -13.39 8.12
N ASP A 293 4.30 -14.61 7.63
CA ASP A 293 5.54 -15.13 7.01
C ASP A 293 5.57 -14.96 5.48
N GLY A 294 4.57 -14.27 4.91
CA GLY A 294 4.41 -14.12 3.46
C GLY A 294 3.82 -15.35 2.75
N SER A 295 3.46 -16.40 3.49
CA SER A 295 2.85 -17.59 2.90
C SER A 295 1.43 -17.36 2.42
N ALA A 296 1.02 -18.05 1.35
CA ALA A 296 -0.34 -17.99 0.86
C ALA A 296 -1.33 -18.59 1.86
N LYS A 297 -2.51 -17.97 1.98
CA LYS A 297 -3.63 -18.47 2.78
C LYS A 297 -4.58 -19.28 1.92
N GLU A 298 -4.94 -20.45 2.39
CA GLU A 298 -5.89 -21.33 1.69
C GLU A 298 -7.35 -21.08 2.12
N GLN A 299 -7.56 -20.62 3.36
CA GLN A 299 -8.89 -20.48 3.95
C GLN A 299 -9.16 -19.04 4.37
N PHE A 300 -10.37 -18.59 4.09
CA PHE A 300 -10.83 -17.23 4.40
C PHE A 300 -12.20 -17.28 5.05
N THR A 301 -12.37 -16.52 6.13
CA THR A 301 -13.66 -16.36 6.83
C THR A 301 -14.51 -15.29 6.13
N ILE A 302 -14.93 -15.57 4.90
CA ILE A 302 -15.72 -14.67 4.04
C ILE A 302 -16.90 -15.41 3.41
N GLY A 303 -17.90 -14.67 2.96
CA GLY A 303 -19.06 -15.26 2.28
C GLY A 303 -18.66 -16.00 1.00
N ARG A 304 -19.30 -17.14 0.72
CA ARG A 304 -19.01 -17.99 -0.44
C ARG A 304 -18.96 -17.22 -1.76
N ASN A 305 -19.89 -16.29 -1.98
CA ASN A 305 -19.95 -15.49 -3.21
C ASN A 305 -18.70 -14.59 -3.36
N VAL A 306 -18.10 -14.16 -2.25
CA VAL A 306 -16.86 -13.40 -2.25
C VAL A 306 -15.65 -14.32 -2.42
N ALA A 307 -15.67 -15.53 -1.85
CA ALA A 307 -14.58 -16.49 -1.95
C ALA A 307 -14.36 -17.04 -3.38
N ASN A 308 -15.45 -17.20 -4.15
CA ASN A 308 -15.42 -17.76 -5.50
C ASN A 308 -14.73 -16.84 -6.52
N ASN A 309 -14.61 -17.35 -7.76
CA ASN A 309 -14.04 -16.62 -8.88
C ASN A 309 -14.78 -15.30 -9.15
N ASN A 310 -14.05 -14.22 -9.07
CA ASN A 310 -14.51 -12.85 -9.30
C ASN A 310 -13.39 -12.01 -9.92
N PRO A 311 -13.70 -10.86 -10.52
CA PRO A 311 -12.73 -9.79 -10.70
C PRO A 311 -12.20 -9.36 -9.35
N ARG A 312 -10.89 -9.06 -9.25
CA ARG A 312 -10.23 -8.68 -8.01
C ARG A 312 -9.43 -7.41 -8.15
N SER A 313 -9.31 -6.69 -7.04
CA SER A 313 -8.30 -5.68 -6.82
C SER A 313 -7.57 -6.01 -5.54
N ALA A 314 -6.26 -5.88 -5.56
CA ALA A 314 -5.42 -6.10 -4.40
C ALA A 314 -4.25 -5.12 -4.38
N ILE A 315 -3.73 -4.86 -3.20
CA ILE A 315 -2.46 -4.19 -3.00
C ILE A 315 -1.47 -5.15 -2.40
N GLY A 316 -0.22 -5.03 -2.80
CA GLY A 316 0.89 -5.84 -2.34
C GLY A 316 2.06 -5.00 -1.86
N TYR A 317 2.88 -5.61 -1.02
CA TYR A 317 4.04 -5.02 -0.41
C TYR A 317 5.21 -5.98 -0.45
N TYR A 318 6.37 -5.48 -0.81
CA TYR A 318 7.63 -6.23 -0.83
C TYR A 318 8.57 -5.74 0.28
N GLU A 319 8.84 -4.46 0.31
CA GLU A 319 9.67 -3.74 1.29
C GLU A 319 9.32 -2.25 1.30
N PRO A 320 9.79 -1.43 2.26
CA PRO A 320 9.54 0.01 2.26
C PRO A 320 9.93 0.66 0.93
N GLY A 321 8.97 1.36 0.32
CA GLY A 321 9.15 1.99 -0.99
C GLY A 321 8.84 1.10 -2.19
N HIS A 322 8.62 -0.21 -2.02
CA HIS A 322 8.30 -1.14 -3.11
C HIS A 322 6.94 -1.80 -2.89
N TYR A 323 5.97 -1.46 -3.72
CA TYR A 323 4.57 -1.86 -3.62
C TYR A 323 4.04 -2.40 -4.95
N CYS A 324 2.84 -2.98 -4.91
CA CYS A 324 2.15 -3.49 -6.09
C CYS A 324 0.68 -3.13 -6.07
N PHE A 325 0.13 -2.71 -7.20
CA PHE A 325 -1.31 -2.75 -7.46
C PHE A 325 -1.61 -3.87 -8.45
N LEU A 326 -2.61 -4.67 -8.11
CA LEU A 326 -3.01 -5.84 -8.89
C LEU A 326 -4.52 -5.79 -9.18
N THR A 327 -4.90 -5.91 -10.46
CA THR A 327 -6.29 -6.19 -10.85
C THR A 327 -6.37 -7.47 -11.64
N VAL A 328 -7.41 -8.27 -11.38
CA VAL A 328 -7.71 -9.51 -12.11
C VAL A 328 -9.04 -9.35 -12.83
N ASP A 329 -9.04 -9.57 -14.14
CA ASP A 329 -10.24 -9.58 -14.97
C ASP A 329 -11.10 -10.81 -14.63
N GLY A 330 -12.44 -10.73 -14.71
CA GLY A 330 -13.24 -11.86 -14.28
C GLY A 330 -14.72 -11.82 -14.61
N ARG A 331 -15.11 -11.15 -15.68
CA ARG A 331 -16.49 -11.16 -16.21
C ARG A 331 -16.49 -11.30 -17.72
N GLY A 332 -17.64 -11.70 -18.26
CA GLY A 332 -17.80 -11.95 -19.69
C GLY A 332 -16.98 -13.19 -20.07
N ASP A 333 -15.91 -12.96 -20.81
CA ASP A 333 -15.04 -14.02 -21.31
C ASP A 333 -13.90 -14.41 -20.35
N GLU A 334 -13.74 -13.69 -19.25
CA GLU A 334 -12.70 -13.90 -18.27
C GLU A 334 -13.20 -14.73 -17.08
N ARG A 335 -12.39 -15.69 -16.64
CA ARG A 335 -12.70 -16.59 -15.54
C ARG A 335 -12.85 -15.88 -14.20
N GLY A 336 -12.00 -14.88 -13.94
CA GLY A 336 -11.75 -14.38 -12.61
C GLY A 336 -10.88 -15.30 -11.77
N ILE A 337 -10.72 -14.95 -10.51
CA ILE A 337 -9.87 -15.69 -9.57
C ILE A 337 -10.59 -15.82 -8.22
N SER A 338 -10.45 -16.98 -7.58
CA SER A 338 -10.93 -17.17 -6.20
C SER A 338 -10.00 -16.46 -5.20
N MET A 339 -10.42 -16.31 -3.95
CA MET A 339 -9.61 -15.66 -2.94
C MET A 339 -8.33 -16.46 -2.62
N ALA A 340 -8.42 -17.79 -2.57
CA ALA A 340 -7.26 -18.66 -2.35
C ALA A 340 -6.26 -18.60 -3.52
N GLU A 341 -6.75 -18.61 -4.75
CA GLU A 341 -5.91 -18.48 -5.94
C GLU A 341 -5.26 -17.09 -6.04
N LEU A 342 -5.96 -16.02 -5.62
CA LEU A 342 -5.40 -14.67 -5.53
C LEU A 342 -4.27 -14.60 -4.48
N SER A 343 -4.47 -15.26 -3.35
CA SER A 343 -3.46 -15.39 -2.30
C SER A 343 -2.20 -16.10 -2.82
N LEU A 344 -2.37 -17.23 -3.51
CA LEU A 344 -1.27 -17.93 -4.16
C LEU A 344 -0.55 -17.05 -5.19
N LEU A 345 -1.30 -16.33 -6.02
CA LEU A 345 -0.72 -15.42 -7.02
C LEU A 345 0.14 -14.32 -6.36
N CYS A 346 -0.32 -13.73 -5.25
CA CYS A 346 0.45 -12.75 -4.50
C CYS A 346 1.72 -13.34 -3.89
N ALA A 347 1.64 -14.55 -3.31
CA ALA A 347 2.80 -15.25 -2.78
C ALA A 347 3.81 -15.63 -3.87
N ASP A 348 3.35 -16.15 -5.03
CA ASP A 348 4.18 -16.49 -6.18
C ASP A 348 4.90 -15.26 -6.76
N MET A 349 4.33 -14.07 -6.61
CA MET A 349 4.96 -12.80 -6.98
C MET A 349 5.98 -12.32 -5.94
N GLY A 350 6.15 -13.01 -4.82
CA GLY A 350 7.13 -12.69 -3.77
C GLY A 350 6.71 -11.54 -2.84
N MET A 351 5.42 -11.22 -2.77
CA MET A 351 4.91 -10.22 -1.82
C MET A 351 5.07 -10.72 -0.38
N THR A 352 5.45 -9.84 0.53
CA THR A 352 5.56 -10.14 1.97
C THR A 352 4.28 -9.81 2.73
N ALA A 353 3.46 -8.88 2.22
CA ALA A 353 2.09 -8.66 2.65
C ALA A 353 1.22 -8.35 1.43
N ALA A 354 -0.04 -8.78 1.46
CA ALA A 354 -1.01 -8.48 0.41
C ALA A 354 -2.43 -8.41 0.98
N TYR A 355 -3.24 -7.52 0.40
CA TYR A 355 -4.57 -7.21 0.92
C TYR A 355 -5.60 -7.04 -0.20
N ASN A 356 -6.74 -7.69 -0.05
CA ASN A 356 -7.83 -7.61 -1.01
C ASN A 356 -8.64 -6.32 -0.81
N MET A 357 -8.91 -5.61 -1.90
CA MET A 357 -9.77 -4.43 -1.97
C MET A 357 -11.15 -4.77 -2.54
N ASP A 358 -12.04 -3.79 -2.66
CA ASP A 358 -13.34 -4.02 -3.29
C ASP A 358 -13.16 -4.56 -4.71
N GLY A 359 -13.90 -5.61 -4.99
CA GLY A 359 -13.77 -6.40 -6.21
C GLY A 359 -14.98 -6.31 -7.13
N GLY A 360 -15.11 -7.30 -7.98
CA GLY A 360 -16.26 -7.42 -8.88
C GLY A 360 -16.35 -6.27 -9.87
N ALA A 361 -17.49 -5.58 -9.92
CA ALA A 361 -17.70 -4.47 -10.86
C ALA A 361 -16.86 -3.22 -10.54
N SER A 362 -16.33 -3.11 -9.33
CA SER A 362 -15.47 -1.99 -8.92
C SER A 362 -14.01 -2.19 -9.28
N SER A 363 -13.57 -3.44 -9.51
CA SER A 363 -12.18 -3.74 -9.86
C SER A 363 -11.72 -2.87 -11.01
N CYS A 364 -10.84 -1.92 -10.72
CA CYS A 364 -10.31 -1.00 -11.72
C CYS A 364 -8.98 -0.42 -11.28
N MET A 365 -8.01 -0.44 -12.19
CA MET A 365 -6.77 0.31 -12.11
C MET A 365 -6.76 1.31 -13.26
N TYR A 366 -6.21 2.50 -13.04
CA TYR A 366 -6.03 3.54 -14.05
C TYR A 366 -4.57 3.93 -14.14
N PHE A 367 -4.01 3.92 -15.34
CA PHE A 367 -2.65 4.35 -15.63
C PHE A 367 -2.53 4.86 -17.08
N ALA A 368 -1.75 5.91 -17.29
CA ALA A 368 -1.43 6.47 -18.63
C ALA A 368 -2.67 6.63 -19.56
N GLY A 369 -3.78 7.13 -19.00
CA GLY A 369 -5.01 7.35 -19.78
C GLY A 369 -5.89 6.13 -19.96
N LYS A 370 -5.48 4.93 -19.51
CA LYS A 370 -6.18 3.65 -19.71
C LYS A 370 -6.72 3.09 -18.40
N ASN A 371 -7.87 2.40 -18.49
CA ASN A 371 -8.41 1.61 -17.40
C ASN A 371 -8.10 0.13 -17.61
N TYR A 372 -7.78 -0.57 -16.53
CA TYR A 372 -7.53 -2.00 -16.46
C TYR A 372 -8.51 -2.61 -15.45
N GLY A 373 -8.96 -3.83 -15.67
CA GLY A 373 -9.99 -4.47 -14.87
C GLY A 373 -11.41 -4.18 -15.40
N GLN A 374 -12.42 -4.23 -14.54
CA GLN A 374 -13.83 -4.19 -14.94
C GLN A 374 -14.35 -2.77 -15.20
N ASN A 375 -13.95 -1.79 -14.39
CA ASN A 375 -14.40 -0.39 -14.47
C ASN A 375 -15.93 -0.22 -14.61
N GLY A 376 -16.71 -1.17 -14.11
CA GLY A 376 -18.17 -1.19 -14.29
C GLY A 376 -18.89 -0.25 -13.32
N ARG A 377 -18.47 -0.23 -12.05
CA ARG A 377 -19.05 0.59 -10.97
C ARG A 377 -18.02 1.66 -10.54
N GLY A 378 -18.50 2.80 -10.07
CA GLY A 378 -17.64 3.77 -9.38
C GLY A 378 -17.22 3.27 -7.99
N THR A 379 -16.24 3.91 -7.42
CA THR A 379 -15.76 3.70 -6.05
C THR A 379 -15.89 4.98 -5.23
N THR A 380 -15.89 4.86 -3.91
CA THR A 380 -15.92 6.01 -2.99
C THR A 380 -14.53 6.43 -2.52
N ASP A 381 -13.53 5.62 -2.85
CA ASP A 381 -12.13 5.89 -2.55
C ASP A 381 -11.20 5.20 -3.55
N ILE A 382 -10.02 5.77 -3.71
CA ILE A 382 -8.93 5.22 -4.51
C ILE A 382 -7.63 5.27 -3.71
N LEU A 383 -6.76 4.29 -3.96
CA LEU A 383 -5.34 4.41 -3.64
C LEU A 383 -4.65 4.91 -4.91
N TYR A 384 -3.76 5.88 -4.75
CA TYR A 384 -3.09 6.45 -5.92
C TYR A 384 -1.64 6.85 -5.62
N ILE A 385 -0.85 6.87 -6.68
CA ILE A 385 0.53 7.33 -6.66
C ILE A 385 0.60 8.69 -7.36
N THR A 386 1.29 9.62 -6.75
CA THR A 386 1.49 10.99 -7.28
C THR A 386 2.89 11.47 -6.94
N GLU A 387 3.41 12.42 -7.72
CA GLU A 387 4.67 13.09 -7.35
C GLU A 387 4.58 13.69 -5.96
N PRO A 388 5.65 13.62 -5.15
CA PRO A 388 5.68 14.27 -3.85
C PRO A 388 5.56 15.79 -4.02
N ALA A 389 4.94 16.45 -3.05
CA ALA A 389 4.89 17.91 -3.04
C ALA A 389 6.32 18.44 -2.90
N LYS A 390 6.81 19.19 -3.90
CA LYS A 390 8.11 19.87 -3.79
C LYS A 390 7.99 20.94 -2.72
N GLU A 391 8.83 20.88 -1.70
CA GLU A 391 8.97 21.99 -0.78
C GLU A 391 9.51 23.21 -1.56
N ASN A 392 8.75 24.30 -1.55
CA ASN A 392 9.12 25.58 -2.16
C ASN A 392 10.06 26.36 -1.25
#